data_f5923df267619ba4ca2d778b8aab172b
#
_entry.id   f5923df267619ba4ca2d778b8aab172b
#
_cell.length_a   1.000
_cell.length_b   1.000
_cell.length_c   1.000
_cell.angle_alpha   90.00
_cell.angle_beta   90.00
_cell.angle_gamma   90.00
#
_symmetry.space_group_name_H-M   'P 1'
#
loop_
_entity.id
_entity.type
_entity.pdbx_description
1 polymer ?
#
loop_
_entity_poly.entity_id
_entity_poly.type
_entity_poly.pdbx_seq_one_letter_code
_entity_poly.pdbx_strand_id
1 'polypeptide(L)'
;MDEAKLEQMRSMLNKLEDIKNSQESIIDKINHVITDLFQNPDKELEKAMEVAHQNSSDNVDAIREIIEDYEIRINQEEISD
;
A
#
# COMPACT_ATOMS: atom_id res chain seq x y z
N MET A 1 9.47 25.81 -14.45
CA MET A 1 8.80 24.79 -13.59
C MET A 1 7.98 25.47 -12.52
N ASP A 2 6.74 25.06 -12.34
CA ASP A 2 5.87 25.60 -11.30
C ASP A 2 6.16 24.89 -9.97
N GLU A 3 6.81 25.58 -9.04
CA GLU A 3 7.15 25.03 -7.74
C GLU A 3 5.90 24.65 -6.91
N ALA A 4 4.82 25.42 -7.04
CA ALA A 4 3.57 25.13 -6.35
C ALA A 4 2.99 23.79 -6.81
N LYS A 5 3.05 23.54 -8.12
CA LYS A 5 2.61 22.25 -8.68
C LYS A 5 3.47 21.11 -8.17
N LEU A 6 4.79 21.30 -8.14
CA LEU A 6 5.71 20.27 -7.66
C LEU A 6 5.50 19.95 -6.19
N GLU A 7 5.26 20.98 -5.37
CA GLU A 7 4.96 20.77 -3.95
C GLU A 7 3.66 20.01 -3.77
N GLN A 8 2.63 20.31 -4.57
CA GLN A 8 1.37 19.58 -4.52
C GLN A 8 1.58 18.12 -4.90
N MET A 9 2.40 17.84 -5.90
CA MET A 9 2.70 16.47 -6.31
C MET A 9 3.44 15.71 -5.20
N ARG A 10 4.40 16.35 -4.56
CA ARG A 10 5.13 15.72 -3.44
C ARG A 10 4.23 15.47 -2.24
N SER A 11 3.32 16.39 -1.96
CA SER A 11 2.33 16.19 -0.91
C SER A 11 1.42 15.01 -1.23
N MET A 12 1.01 14.88 -2.48
CA MET A 12 0.19 13.76 -2.93
C MET A 12 0.96 12.44 -2.81
N LEU A 13 2.24 12.44 -3.17
CA LEU A 13 3.10 11.27 -3.03
C LEU A 13 3.16 10.80 -1.58
N ASN A 14 3.29 11.74 -0.64
CA ASN A 14 3.30 11.39 0.79
C ASN A 14 2.00 10.71 1.22
N LYS A 15 0.87 11.15 0.68
CA LYS A 15 -0.43 10.53 0.96
C LYS A 15 -0.51 9.12 0.38
N LEU A 16 0.03 8.92 -0.82
CA LEU A 16 0.08 7.59 -1.43
C LEU A 16 0.96 6.64 -0.61
N GLU A 17 2.10 7.12 -0.12
CA GLU A 17 2.97 6.33 0.74
C GLU A 17 2.31 5.99 2.07
N ASP A 18 1.52 6.90 2.62
CA ASP A 18 0.75 6.65 3.84
C ASP A 18 -0.28 5.53 3.62
N ILE A 19 -0.94 5.53 2.48
CA ILE A 19 -1.87 4.46 2.11
C ILE A 19 -1.11 3.13 2.04
N LYS A 20 0.05 3.09 1.39
CA LYS A 20 0.87 1.89 1.29
C LYS A 20 1.22 1.36 2.69
N ASN A 21 1.68 2.23 3.57
CA ASN A 21 2.06 1.86 4.93
C ASN A 21 0.87 1.31 5.71
N SER A 22 -0.30 1.91 5.55
CA SER A 22 -1.54 1.42 6.18
C SER A 22 -1.93 0.04 5.67
N GLN A 23 -1.79 -0.21 4.37
CA GLN A 23 -2.07 -1.52 3.78
C GLN A 23 -1.10 -2.58 4.31
N GLU A 24 0.18 -2.25 4.43
CA GLU A 24 1.17 -3.16 5.00
C GLU A 24 0.86 -3.48 6.46
N SER A 25 0.41 -2.50 7.23
CA SER A 25 -0.02 -2.71 8.61
C SER A 25 -1.22 -3.65 8.71
N ILE A 26 -2.15 -3.55 7.76
CA ILE A 26 -3.30 -4.46 7.70
C ILE A 26 -2.83 -5.90 7.48
N ILE A 27 -1.86 -6.12 6.60
CA ILE A 27 -1.29 -7.45 6.35
C ILE A 27 -0.68 -8.02 7.65
N ASP A 28 0.05 -7.21 8.40
CA ASP A 28 0.64 -7.64 9.67
C ASP A 28 -0.44 -8.08 10.66
N LYS A 29 -1.54 -7.34 10.73
CA LYS A 29 -2.65 -7.66 11.62
C LYS A 29 -3.35 -8.96 11.20
N ILE A 30 -3.52 -9.16 9.89
CA ILE A 30 -4.08 -10.41 9.36
C ILE A 30 -3.17 -11.58 9.72
N ASN A 31 -1.85 -11.42 9.58
CA ASN A 31 -0.89 -12.45 9.94
C ASN A 31 -0.93 -12.80 11.43
N HIS A 32 -1.21 -11.83 12.31
CA HIS A 32 -1.39 -12.10 13.73
C HIS A 32 -2.58 -13.00 13.97
N VAL A 33 -3.70 -12.77 13.28
CA VAL A 33 -4.87 -13.64 13.39
C VAL A 33 -4.55 -15.05 12.90
N ILE A 34 -3.87 -15.16 11.75
CA ILE A 34 -3.50 -16.47 11.18
C ILE A 34 -2.60 -17.23 12.16
N THR A 35 -1.65 -16.54 12.79
CA THR A 35 -0.76 -17.15 13.79
C THR A 35 -1.55 -17.65 14.99
N ASP A 36 -2.52 -16.88 15.48
CA ASP A 36 -3.37 -17.30 16.60
C ASP A 36 -4.18 -18.54 16.27
N LEU A 37 -4.54 -18.73 14.99
CA LEU A 37 -5.30 -19.89 14.55
C LEU A 37 -4.51 -21.20 14.61
N PHE A 38 -3.18 -21.14 14.74
CA PHE A 38 -2.37 -22.34 14.99
C PHE A 38 -2.67 -22.94 16.37
N GLN A 39 -3.01 -22.11 17.34
CA GLN A 39 -3.34 -22.56 18.71
C GLN A 39 -4.84 -22.79 18.91
N ASN A 40 -5.65 -22.02 18.20
CA ASN A 40 -7.11 -22.09 18.28
C ASN A 40 -7.68 -22.29 16.88
N PRO A 41 -7.60 -23.52 16.31
CA PRO A 41 -7.99 -23.75 14.92
C PRO A 41 -9.45 -23.43 14.62
N ASP A 42 -9.65 -22.74 13.52
CA ASP A 42 -10.97 -22.43 12.98
C ASP A 42 -10.79 -22.39 11.46
N LYS A 43 -11.18 -23.47 10.80
CA LYS A 43 -10.95 -23.62 9.37
C LYS A 43 -11.70 -22.60 8.52
N GLU A 44 -12.90 -22.25 8.94
CA GLU A 44 -13.70 -21.26 8.23
C GLU A 44 -13.05 -19.88 8.29
N LEU A 45 -12.61 -19.48 9.48
CA LEU A 45 -11.93 -18.21 9.69
C LEU A 45 -10.57 -18.20 8.97
N GLU A 46 -9.85 -19.32 9.02
CA GLU A 46 -8.56 -19.44 8.33
C GLU A 46 -8.70 -19.16 6.83
N LYS A 47 -9.72 -19.76 6.19
CA LYS A 47 -9.96 -19.51 4.75
C LYS A 47 -10.32 -18.06 4.49
N ALA A 48 -11.14 -17.46 5.35
CA ALA A 48 -11.51 -16.05 5.21
C ALA A 48 -10.29 -15.15 5.34
N MET A 49 -9.39 -15.46 6.28
CA MET A 49 -8.16 -14.68 6.48
C MET A 49 -7.19 -14.85 5.32
N GLU A 50 -7.12 -16.02 4.70
CA GLU A 50 -6.29 -16.23 3.52
C GLU A 50 -6.75 -15.35 2.36
N VAL A 51 -8.07 -15.25 2.15
CA VAL A 51 -8.64 -14.38 1.12
C VAL A 51 -8.34 -12.91 1.45
N ALA A 52 -8.53 -12.51 2.70
CA ALA A 52 -8.24 -11.14 3.13
C ALA A 52 -6.76 -10.79 2.95
N HIS A 53 -5.87 -11.75 3.25
CA HIS A 53 -4.43 -11.57 3.05
C HIS A 53 -4.12 -11.35 1.57
N GLN A 54 -4.66 -12.16 0.69
CA GLN A 54 -4.43 -12.05 -0.75
C GLN A 54 -4.94 -10.70 -1.27
N ASN A 55 -6.15 -10.29 -0.88
CA ASN A 55 -6.71 -9.02 -1.29
C ASN A 55 -5.84 -7.84 -0.80
N SER A 56 -5.34 -7.92 0.42
CA SER A 56 -4.48 -6.88 0.98
C SER A 56 -3.13 -6.82 0.27
N SER A 57 -2.56 -7.99 -0.07
CA SER A 57 -1.31 -8.06 -0.83
C SER A 57 -1.49 -7.46 -2.23
N ASP A 58 -2.59 -7.76 -2.89
CA ASP A 58 -2.91 -7.19 -4.20
C ASP A 58 -3.05 -5.67 -4.11
N ASN A 59 -3.65 -5.16 -3.04
CA ASN A 59 -3.77 -3.73 -2.81
C ASN A 59 -2.41 -3.05 -2.62
N VAL A 60 -1.49 -3.70 -1.89
CA VAL A 60 -0.12 -3.17 -1.72
C VAL A 60 0.59 -3.11 -3.07
N ASP A 61 0.49 -4.16 -3.86
CA ASP A 61 1.11 -4.19 -5.19
C ASP A 61 0.56 -3.08 -6.08
N ALA A 62 -0.75 -2.86 -6.04
CA ALA A 62 -1.39 -1.81 -6.82
C ALA A 62 -0.90 -0.42 -6.41
N ILE A 63 -0.84 -0.15 -5.08
CA ILE A 63 -0.43 1.18 -4.62
C ILE A 63 1.07 1.41 -4.87
N ARG A 64 1.90 0.38 -4.78
CA ARG A 64 3.33 0.50 -5.11
C ARG A 64 3.52 0.89 -6.58
N GLU A 65 2.77 0.28 -7.47
CA GLU A 65 2.82 0.61 -8.90
C GLU A 65 2.39 2.06 -9.14
N ILE A 66 1.32 2.49 -8.48
CA ILE A 66 0.85 3.88 -8.55
C ILE A 66 1.95 4.85 -8.06
N ILE A 67 2.62 4.51 -6.97
CA ILE A 67 3.70 5.34 -6.41
C ILE A 67 4.85 5.43 -7.40
N GLU A 68 5.29 4.32 -7.99
CA GLU A 68 6.37 4.31 -8.97
C GLU A 68 6.04 5.19 -10.17
N ASP A 69 4.85 5.05 -10.72
CA ASP A 69 4.41 5.85 -11.86
C ASP A 69 4.35 7.34 -11.50
N TYR A 70 3.88 7.64 -10.30
CA TYR A 70 3.76 9.03 -9.85
C TYR A 70 5.13 9.66 -9.61
N GLU A 71 6.08 8.90 -9.07
CA GLU A 71 7.46 9.36 -8.90
C GLU A 71 8.11 9.68 -10.24
N ILE A 72 7.85 8.87 -11.25
CA ILE A 72 8.33 9.13 -12.62
C ILE A 72 7.75 10.46 -13.13
N ARG A 73 6.46 10.69 -12.89
CA ARG A 73 5.81 11.95 -13.29
C ARG A 73 6.41 13.14 -12.58
N ILE A 74 6.73 13.02 -11.29
CA ILE A 74 7.40 14.07 -10.53
C ILE A 74 8.77 14.38 -11.14
N ASN A 75 9.54 13.33 -11.44
CA ASN A 75 10.86 13.50 -12.05
C ASN A 75 10.78 14.19 -13.41
N GLN A 76 9.77 13.84 -14.21
CA GLN A 76 9.56 14.48 -15.51
C GLN A 76 9.23 15.97 -15.36
N GLU A 77 8.43 16.31 -14.36
CA GLU A 77 8.11 17.71 -14.08
C GLU A 77 9.34 18.49 -13.62
N GLU A 78 10.22 17.87 -12.84
CA GLU A 78 11.46 18.50 -12.40
C GLU A 78 12.42 18.76 -13.57
N ILE A 79 12.44 17.88 -14.55
CA ILE A 79 13.34 17.98 -15.71
C ILE A 79 12.80 18.91 -16.78
N SER A 80 11.49 19.08 -16.84
CA SER A 80 10.83 19.79 -17.95
C SER A 80 11.00 21.31 -17.94
N ASP A 81 11.77 21.85 -17.04
CA ASP A 81 12.14 23.27 -17.08
C ASP A 81 13.02 23.59 -18.32
#